data_4de162c9eb3e14ac391d57cf076a39bf
#
_entry.id   4de162c9eb3e14ac391d57cf076a39bf
#
_cell.length_a   1.000
_cell.length_b   1.000
_cell.length_c   1.000
_cell.angle_alpha   90.00
_cell.angle_beta   90.00
_cell.angle_gamma   90.00
#
_symmetry.space_group_name_H-M   'P 1'
#
loop_
_entity.id
_entity.type
_entity.pdbx_description
1 polymer ?
#
loop_
_entity_poly.entity_id
_entity_poly.type
_entity_poly.pdbx_seq_one_letter_code
_entity_poly.pdbx_strand_id
1 'polypeptide(L)'
;MKKFLFLFFVSLIIFSWNFKREIILYAMPILINASNPIDSNRIIEWPEGNIQDKTNKPNIILILADDMGFNDVSFYNGGAADGSLKTPNIDKLAKEGVAFTNGYAASPVCSASRAAIMTGRYSSRYGFEFTPYPARAAAITNLMRRDDELATIRIEGVELDELGLDVGGLPNEEITIAELLQENGYYTAHIGKWHLGGFTNGMRPIDQGFDDSLMMHSGLYLPENHPDVVNAKVDSSVEDMIWASMQYATSFNGSKPFEPAGYLTDYYTDEAVKVINNNKDRPFFLYLAQWAVHNPLQSLKKDYEKHQHMDNHNLQVYSGMIEALDRSIGRVMDALEENGLTENTLIIFTSDNGGAGYIGLKDINKPYRGWKLTHFEGGMHVPFFAKWPSKIEPESIYDKRIHHTDIFSTILGAAKIEEPDSIKIDGENLLPFILTNKKGQPHETLYWKNSTYQAIIHNNWKLMRSEEPIKQEFLYDLKQDPYEQNNLVSVALDTKDLLNKMLDKHVKSMPKPTWPQSVLMPVPIDKPNTVEFNEGDELIYWPN
;
A
#
# COMPACT_ATOMS: atom_id res chain seq x y z
N MET A 1 -14.88 -57.56 -2.19
CA MET A 1 -14.43 -56.49 -3.11
C MET A 1 -15.18 -55.20 -2.96
N LYS A 2 -16.53 -55.13 -3.13
CA LYS A 2 -17.30 -53.84 -3.01
C LYS A 2 -17.16 -53.16 -1.64
N LYS A 3 -17.17 -53.86 -0.50
CA LYS A 3 -16.97 -53.31 0.83
C LYS A 3 -15.55 -52.77 1.04
N PHE A 4 -14.55 -53.38 0.45
CA PHE A 4 -13.15 -52.95 0.53
C PHE A 4 -12.93 -51.67 -0.31
N LEU A 5 -13.53 -51.60 -1.51
CA LEU A 5 -13.53 -50.39 -2.33
C LEU A 5 -14.25 -49.23 -1.62
N PHE A 6 -15.40 -49.48 -1.00
CA PHE A 6 -16.13 -48.46 -0.25
C PHE A 6 -15.32 -47.93 0.93
N LEU A 7 -14.72 -48.81 1.73
CA LEU A 7 -13.85 -48.43 2.85
C LEU A 7 -12.60 -47.67 2.36
N PHE A 8 -12.02 -48.09 1.24
CA PHE A 8 -10.90 -47.38 0.60
C PHE A 8 -11.32 -45.96 0.15
N PHE A 9 -12.46 -45.81 -0.52
CA PHE A 9 -13.00 -44.49 -0.91
C PHE A 9 -13.32 -43.62 0.30
N VAL A 10 -13.95 -44.18 1.35
CA VAL A 10 -14.23 -43.47 2.59
C VAL A 10 -12.94 -43.05 3.29
N SER A 11 -11.93 -43.91 3.36
CA SER A 11 -10.63 -43.58 3.94
C SER A 11 -9.89 -42.52 3.09
N LEU A 12 -10.02 -42.54 1.77
CA LEU A 12 -9.45 -41.55 0.87
C LEU A 12 -10.13 -40.19 1.05
N ILE A 13 -11.45 -40.15 1.23
CA ILE A 13 -12.21 -38.92 1.51
C ILE A 13 -11.82 -38.36 2.88
N ILE A 14 -11.75 -39.21 3.90
CA ILE A 14 -11.33 -38.80 5.26
C ILE A 14 -9.87 -38.29 5.23
N PHE A 15 -9.00 -39.00 4.51
CA PHE A 15 -7.62 -38.56 4.32
C PHE A 15 -7.54 -37.24 3.61
N SER A 16 -8.23 -37.08 2.48
CA SER A 16 -8.25 -35.78 1.73
C SER A 16 -8.86 -34.64 2.54
N TRP A 17 -9.85 -34.91 3.41
CA TRP A 17 -10.44 -33.93 4.28
C TRP A 17 -9.50 -33.47 5.42
N ASN A 18 -8.78 -34.44 6.02
CA ASN A 18 -7.82 -34.14 7.10
C ASN A 18 -6.53 -33.48 6.59
N PHE A 19 -6.15 -33.72 5.33
CA PHE A 19 -4.96 -33.16 4.68
C PHE A 19 -5.29 -32.15 3.58
N LYS A 20 -6.50 -31.57 3.60
CA LYS A 20 -6.95 -30.63 2.56
C LYS A 20 -6.01 -29.44 2.39
N ARG A 21 -5.49 -28.89 3.50
CA ARG A 21 -4.57 -27.74 3.52
C ARG A 21 -3.26 -28.09 2.81
N GLU A 22 -2.63 -29.19 3.21
CA GLU A 22 -1.36 -29.66 2.64
C GLU A 22 -1.50 -29.98 1.15
N ILE A 23 -2.63 -30.57 0.74
CA ILE A 23 -2.94 -30.83 -0.66
C ILE A 23 -3.05 -29.52 -1.45
N ILE A 24 -3.76 -28.51 -0.93
CA ILE A 24 -3.90 -27.22 -1.58
C ILE A 24 -2.54 -26.53 -1.67
N LEU A 25 -1.78 -26.46 -0.58
CA LEU A 25 -0.45 -25.84 -0.55
C LEU A 25 0.55 -26.49 -1.52
N TYR A 26 0.46 -27.82 -1.70
CA TYR A 26 1.30 -28.53 -2.66
C TYR A 26 0.85 -28.32 -4.11
N ALA A 27 -0.45 -28.35 -4.38
CA ALA A 27 -0.99 -28.29 -5.73
C ALA A 27 -1.03 -26.86 -6.32
N MET A 28 -1.27 -25.84 -5.47
CA MET A 28 -1.45 -24.47 -5.91
C MET A 28 -0.23 -23.90 -6.66
N PRO A 29 1.01 -23.99 -6.18
CA PRO A 29 2.18 -23.49 -6.92
C PRO A 29 2.35 -24.18 -8.28
N ILE A 30 2.07 -25.48 -8.35
CA ILE A 30 2.17 -26.27 -9.60
C ILE A 30 1.15 -25.76 -10.62
N LEU A 31 -0.10 -25.57 -10.20
CA LEU A 31 -1.17 -25.08 -11.07
C LEU A 31 -0.93 -23.65 -11.53
N ILE A 32 -0.47 -22.77 -10.63
CA ILE A 32 -0.16 -21.38 -10.96
C ILE A 32 0.99 -21.32 -11.98
N ASN A 33 2.09 -22.03 -11.74
CA ASN A 33 3.23 -22.07 -12.67
C ASN A 33 2.85 -22.67 -14.03
N ALA A 34 1.94 -23.64 -14.07
CA ALA A 34 1.46 -24.20 -15.32
C ALA A 34 0.52 -23.25 -16.10
N SER A 35 -0.30 -22.47 -15.38
CA SER A 35 -1.24 -21.52 -15.99
C SER A 35 -0.61 -20.17 -16.35
N ASN A 36 0.41 -19.74 -15.59
CA ASN A 36 1.12 -18.48 -15.77
C ASN A 36 2.63 -18.73 -15.91
N PRO A 37 3.09 -19.24 -17.05
CA PRO A 37 4.52 -19.48 -17.27
C PRO A 37 5.28 -18.17 -17.29
N ILE A 38 6.43 -18.14 -16.60
CA ILE A 38 7.31 -16.98 -16.50
C ILE A 38 8.48 -17.20 -17.46
N ASP A 39 8.74 -16.20 -18.30
CA ASP A 39 9.91 -16.19 -19.19
C ASP A 39 11.19 -15.92 -18.37
N SER A 40 12.33 -16.31 -18.92
CA SER A 40 13.63 -15.96 -18.32
C SER A 40 13.83 -14.45 -18.32
N ASN A 41 14.73 -13.97 -17.48
CA ASN A 41 15.13 -12.57 -17.39
C ASN A 41 15.47 -11.99 -18.78
N ARG A 42 15.12 -10.72 -18.97
CA ARG A 42 15.48 -9.93 -20.15
C ARG A 42 15.95 -8.53 -19.77
N ILE A 43 16.75 -7.94 -20.62
CA ILE A 43 17.17 -6.54 -20.50
C ILE A 43 15.99 -5.65 -20.90
N ILE A 44 15.73 -4.63 -20.08
CA ILE A 44 14.75 -3.58 -20.37
C ILE A 44 15.50 -2.36 -20.91
N GLU A 45 15.00 -1.81 -22.00
CA GLU A 45 15.49 -0.56 -22.57
C GLU A 45 14.49 0.56 -22.28
N TRP A 46 14.92 1.56 -21.53
CA TRP A 46 14.17 2.78 -21.28
C TRP A 46 14.57 3.83 -22.33
N PRO A 47 13.60 4.57 -22.90
CA PRO A 47 13.90 5.57 -23.90
C PRO A 47 14.74 6.73 -23.34
N GLU A 48 15.63 7.26 -24.16
CA GLU A 48 16.44 8.42 -23.85
C GLU A 48 15.72 9.73 -24.20
N GLY A 49 15.80 10.71 -23.30
CA GLY A 49 15.33 12.06 -23.54
C GLY A 49 16.24 12.82 -24.50
N ASN A 50 15.67 13.69 -25.30
CA ASN A 50 16.41 14.53 -26.24
C ASN A 50 16.69 15.90 -25.60
N ILE A 51 17.87 16.48 -25.84
CA ILE A 51 18.23 17.82 -25.33
C ILE A 51 17.27 18.91 -25.84
N GLN A 52 16.59 18.68 -26.95
CA GLN A 52 15.56 19.57 -27.50
C GLN A 52 14.28 19.62 -26.63
N ASP A 53 14.08 18.60 -25.78
CA ASP A 53 12.94 18.50 -24.87
C ASP A 53 13.20 19.15 -23.51
N LYS A 54 14.42 19.72 -23.33
CA LYS A 54 14.82 20.36 -22.07
C LYS A 54 13.97 21.60 -21.77
N THR A 55 13.34 21.58 -20.61
CA THR A 55 12.49 22.68 -20.12
C THR A 55 12.91 23.04 -18.70
N ASN A 56 12.34 24.14 -18.16
CA ASN A 56 12.52 24.52 -16.76
C ASN A 56 11.49 23.86 -15.81
N LYS A 57 10.72 22.89 -16.30
CA LYS A 57 9.79 22.13 -15.47
C LYS A 57 10.58 21.26 -14.47
N PRO A 58 10.12 21.08 -13.23
CA PRO A 58 10.79 20.19 -12.29
C PRO A 58 10.62 18.73 -12.71
N ASN A 59 11.58 17.88 -12.39
CA ASN A 59 11.35 16.45 -12.36
C ASN A 59 10.53 16.11 -11.12
N ILE A 60 9.77 15.02 -11.18
CA ILE A 60 8.90 14.58 -10.11
C ILE A 60 9.14 13.09 -9.87
N ILE A 61 9.44 12.73 -8.63
CA ILE A 61 9.57 11.34 -8.21
C ILE A 61 8.62 11.11 -7.04
N LEU A 62 7.68 10.19 -7.23
CA LEU A 62 6.84 9.66 -6.15
C LEU A 62 7.34 8.29 -5.76
N ILE A 63 7.88 8.16 -4.55
CA ILE A 63 8.31 6.88 -3.99
C ILE A 63 7.25 6.42 -3.00
N LEU A 64 6.65 5.27 -3.27
CA LEU A 64 5.61 4.70 -2.43
C LEU A 64 6.09 3.36 -1.85
N ALA A 65 6.22 3.28 -0.53
CA ALA A 65 6.42 2.03 0.17
C ALA A 65 5.09 1.27 0.31
N ASP A 66 5.13 -0.03 0.53
CA ASP A 66 3.96 -0.89 0.70
C ASP A 66 3.94 -1.46 2.11
N ASP A 67 2.84 -1.24 2.83
CA ASP A 67 2.63 -1.72 4.22
C ASP A 67 3.69 -1.25 5.23
N MET A 68 4.36 -0.13 4.99
CA MET A 68 5.37 0.40 5.91
C MET A 68 4.71 1.10 7.09
N GLY A 69 4.98 0.61 8.29
CA GLY A 69 4.47 1.20 9.52
C GLY A 69 5.15 2.52 9.89
N PHE A 70 4.46 3.34 10.69
CA PHE A 70 5.01 4.62 11.15
C PHE A 70 6.29 4.46 11.97
N ASN A 71 6.38 3.40 12.77
CA ASN A 71 7.53 3.11 13.63
C ASN A 71 8.75 2.52 12.87
N ASP A 72 8.60 2.23 11.58
CA ASP A 72 9.68 1.64 10.79
C ASP A 72 10.75 2.67 10.38
N VAL A 73 10.45 3.97 10.52
CA VAL A 73 11.34 5.07 10.14
C VAL A 73 12.08 5.63 11.36
N SER A 74 13.41 5.69 11.30
CA SER A 74 14.21 6.20 12.43
C SER A 74 14.11 7.73 12.63
N PHE A 75 13.64 8.48 11.63
CA PHE A 75 13.42 9.92 11.72
C PHE A 75 12.50 10.32 12.89
N TYR A 76 11.46 9.55 13.15
CA TYR A 76 10.52 9.78 14.24
C TYR A 76 10.93 9.09 15.56
N ASN A 77 12.22 8.75 15.73
CA ASN A 77 12.76 7.96 16.84
C ASN A 77 12.24 6.51 16.89
N GLY A 78 11.66 6.04 15.80
CA GLY A 78 11.33 4.65 15.56
C GLY A 78 12.55 3.87 15.04
N GLY A 79 12.25 2.87 14.28
CA GLY A 79 13.26 2.00 13.64
C GLY A 79 12.97 0.56 13.98
N ALA A 80 12.00 -0.02 13.28
CA ALA A 80 11.39 -1.31 13.56
C ALA A 80 10.85 -1.42 15.01
N ALA A 81 10.50 -2.61 15.46
CA ALA A 81 9.80 -2.80 16.73
C ALA A 81 10.60 -2.38 17.97
N ASP A 82 11.92 -2.43 17.94
CA ASP A 82 12.81 -2.18 19.10
C ASP A 82 13.58 -0.84 19.02
N GLY A 83 13.42 -0.08 17.93
CA GLY A 83 14.10 1.20 17.72
C GLY A 83 15.57 1.06 17.32
N SER A 84 16.08 -0.14 17.09
CA SER A 84 17.50 -0.37 16.76
C SER A 84 17.81 -0.17 15.27
N LEU A 85 16.82 -0.34 14.39
CA LEU A 85 16.97 -0.13 12.96
C LEU A 85 17.17 1.36 12.65
N LYS A 86 18.06 1.64 11.71
CA LYS A 86 18.27 3.00 11.18
C LYS A 86 17.90 3.05 9.70
N THR A 87 17.28 4.17 9.32
CA THR A 87 16.88 4.47 7.93
C THR A 87 17.58 5.76 7.46
N PRO A 88 18.93 5.76 7.34
CA PRO A 88 19.70 7.00 7.16
C PRO A 88 19.36 7.75 5.88
N ASN A 89 18.95 7.06 4.80
CA ASN A 89 18.60 7.71 3.54
C ASN A 89 17.19 8.31 3.57
N ILE A 90 16.23 7.62 4.18
CA ILE A 90 14.87 8.17 4.44
C ILE A 90 15.00 9.38 5.38
N ASP A 91 15.80 9.25 6.45
CA ASP A 91 16.06 10.35 7.39
C ASP A 91 16.74 11.54 6.70
N LYS A 92 17.68 11.29 5.77
CA LYS A 92 18.32 12.32 4.96
C LYS A 92 17.31 13.04 4.07
N LEU A 93 16.43 12.29 3.37
CA LEU A 93 15.38 12.86 2.54
C LEU A 93 14.47 13.78 3.37
N ALA A 94 14.03 13.32 4.55
CA ALA A 94 13.21 14.10 5.47
C ALA A 94 13.91 15.38 5.97
N LYS A 95 15.20 15.30 6.35
CA LYS A 95 15.99 16.44 6.83
C LYS A 95 16.34 17.44 5.74
N GLU A 96 16.52 17.00 4.52
CA GLU A 96 16.82 17.87 3.37
C GLU A 96 15.55 18.46 2.73
N GLY A 97 14.39 18.30 3.38
CA GLY A 97 13.10 18.79 2.91
C GLY A 97 12.14 19.08 4.04
N VAL A 98 10.90 18.63 3.91
CA VAL A 98 9.83 18.77 4.90
C VAL A 98 9.34 17.42 5.37
N ALA A 99 9.20 17.26 6.69
CA ALA A 99 8.53 16.13 7.31
C ALA A 99 7.10 16.53 7.71
N PHE A 100 6.12 15.77 7.24
CA PHE A 100 4.73 15.94 7.62
C PHE A 100 4.42 15.01 8.80
N THR A 101 4.17 15.59 9.97
CA THR A 101 3.94 14.79 11.18
C THR A 101 2.51 14.27 11.32
N ASN A 102 1.60 14.71 10.45
CA ASN A 102 0.20 14.30 10.41
C ASN A 102 -0.22 13.92 8.98
N GLY A 103 0.48 12.94 8.39
CA GLY A 103 0.20 12.41 7.05
C GLY A 103 -0.75 11.21 7.08
N TYR A 104 -1.85 11.28 6.35
CA TYR A 104 -2.88 10.25 6.33
C TYR A 104 -2.97 9.53 4.98
N ALA A 105 -2.94 8.20 5.03
CA ALA A 105 -3.30 7.35 3.92
C ALA A 105 -4.78 7.52 3.55
N ALA A 106 -5.08 7.48 2.26
CA ALA A 106 -6.45 7.64 1.77
C ALA A 106 -7.37 6.45 2.06
N SER A 107 -6.79 5.30 2.36
CA SER A 107 -7.49 4.11 2.81
C SER A 107 -6.51 3.23 3.60
N PRO A 108 -6.97 2.43 4.57
CA PRO A 108 -6.12 1.46 5.25
C PRO A 108 -5.88 0.19 4.40
N VAL A 109 -6.08 0.27 3.08
CA VAL A 109 -5.79 -0.81 2.11
C VAL A 109 -5.14 -0.26 0.85
N CYS A 110 -4.14 -0.97 0.37
CA CYS A 110 -3.23 -0.55 -0.70
C CYS A 110 -3.96 -0.02 -1.95
N SER A 111 -4.86 -0.80 -2.54
CA SER A 111 -5.46 -0.47 -3.84
C SER A 111 -6.30 0.80 -3.79
N ALA A 112 -7.20 0.95 -2.80
CA ALA A 112 -8.03 2.14 -2.65
C ALA A 112 -7.19 3.39 -2.31
N SER A 113 -6.11 3.24 -1.54
CA SER A 113 -5.18 4.32 -1.26
C SER A 113 -4.42 4.76 -2.52
N ARG A 114 -3.89 3.81 -3.31
CA ARG A 114 -3.20 4.07 -4.58
C ARG A 114 -4.12 4.73 -5.60
N ALA A 115 -5.40 4.30 -5.67
CA ALA A 115 -6.40 4.92 -6.52
C ALA A 115 -6.62 6.40 -6.18
N ALA A 116 -6.69 6.73 -4.88
CA ALA A 116 -6.83 8.12 -4.43
C ALA A 116 -5.57 8.96 -4.69
N ILE A 117 -4.36 8.38 -4.56
CA ILE A 117 -3.10 9.05 -4.91
C ILE A 117 -3.08 9.42 -6.40
N MET A 118 -3.46 8.47 -7.28
CA MET A 118 -3.41 8.70 -8.73
C MET A 118 -4.45 9.70 -9.22
N THR A 119 -5.59 9.85 -8.55
CA THR A 119 -6.73 10.67 -9.01
C THR A 119 -6.95 11.97 -8.23
N GLY A 120 -6.32 12.16 -7.07
CA GLY A 120 -6.56 13.30 -6.18
C GLY A 120 -7.95 13.31 -5.53
N ARG A 121 -8.66 12.17 -5.56
CA ARG A 121 -10.05 12.03 -5.11
C ARG A 121 -10.18 10.92 -4.08
N TYR A 122 -11.14 11.04 -3.18
CA TYR A 122 -11.52 9.86 -2.38
C TYR A 122 -11.93 8.73 -3.31
N SER A 123 -11.31 7.56 -3.17
CA SER A 123 -11.56 6.42 -4.05
C SER A 123 -13.02 5.96 -4.04
N SER A 124 -13.75 6.22 -2.96
CA SER A 124 -15.20 6.00 -2.86
C SER A 124 -16.04 6.87 -3.79
N ARG A 125 -15.49 7.98 -4.38
CA ARG A 125 -16.23 8.81 -5.36
C ARG A 125 -16.55 8.09 -6.66
N TYR A 126 -15.77 7.08 -6.99
CA TYR A 126 -15.98 6.23 -8.15
C TYR A 126 -16.15 4.75 -7.78
N GLY A 127 -16.47 4.49 -6.50
CA GLY A 127 -16.80 3.16 -6.02
C GLY A 127 -15.62 2.22 -5.79
N PHE A 128 -14.38 2.70 -5.84
CA PHE A 128 -13.19 1.89 -5.56
C PHE A 128 -12.91 1.86 -4.05
N GLU A 129 -13.51 0.92 -3.33
CA GLU A 129 -13.53 0.96 -1.86
C GLU A 129 -12.64 -0.07 -1.19
N PHE A 130 -12.29 -1.14 -1.86
CA PHE A 130 -11.44 -2.23 -1.34
C PHE A 130 -10.71 -2.94 -2.48
N THR A 131 -9.80 -3.83 -2.13
CA THR A 131 -9.06 -4.61 -3.13
C THR A 131 -10.00 -5.57 -3.85
N PRO A 132 -9.98 -5.65 -5.21
CA PRO A 132 -10.68 -6.69 -5.91
C PRO A 132 -10.16 -8.06 -5.47
N TYR A 133 -10.95 -8.82 -4.73
CA TYR A 133 -10.56 -10.09 -4.17
C TYR A 133 -11.42 -11.21 -4.74
N PRO A 134 -10.83 -12.18 -5.48
CA PRO A 134 -11.61 -13.25 -6.06
C PRO A 134 -12.30 -14.09 -4.99
N ALA A 135 -13.60 -14.28 -5.11
CA ALA A 135 -14.36 -15.07 -4.14
C ALA A 135 -13.86 -16.53 -4.01
N ARG A 136 -13.20 -17.03 -5.07
CA ARG A 136 -12.48 -18.34 -5.01
C ARG A 136 -11.31 -18.28 -4.02
N ALA A 137 -10.58 -17.18 -3.96
CA ALA A 137 -9.49 -17.03 -3.00
C ALA A 137 -10.02 -17.01 -1.56
N ALA A 138 -11.14 -16.31 -1.30
CA ALA A 138 -11.81 -16.33 0.01
C ALA A 138 -12.24 -17.75 0.43
N ALA A 139 -12.78 -18.52 -0.51
CA ALA A 139 -13.16 -19.92 -0.26
C ALA A 139 -11.95 -20.78 0.07
N ILE A 140 -10.85 -20.62 -0.66
CA ILE A 140 -9.58 -21.34 -0.42
C ILE A 140 -9.00 -20.96 0.95
N THR A 141 -8.96 -19.68 1.29
CA THR A 141 -8.47 -19.21 2.61
C THR A 141 -9.27 -19.84 3.75
N ASN A 142 -10.61 -19.88 3.66
CA ASN A 142 -11.44 -20.55 4.66
C ASN A 142 -11.23 -22.07 4.72
N LEU A 143 -10.95 -22.72 3.60
CA LEU A 143 -10.59 -24.16 3.58
C LEU A 143 -9.25 -24.45 4.24
N MET A 144 -8.33 -23.49 4.20
CA MET A 144 -6.99 -23.58 4.78
C MET A 144 -6.93 -23.07 6.23
N ARG A 145 -8.01 -22.43 6.72
CA ARG A 145 -8.07 -21.86 8.06
C ARG A 145 -7.76 -22.89 9.13
N ARG A 146 -6.97 -22.48 10.11
CA ARG A 146 -6.67 -23.25 11.31
C ARG A 146 -7.80 -23.12 12.34
N ASP A 147 -7.86 -24.06 13.28
CA ASP A 147 -8.93 -24.09 14.29
C ASP A 147 -8.85 -22.93 15.29
N ASP A 148 -7.65 -22.36 15.48
CA ASP A 148 -7.37 -21.21 16.35
C ASP A 148 -7.52 -19.85 15.67
N GLU A 149 -7.73 -19.81 14.36
CA GLU A 149 -7.93 -18.58 13.59
C GLU A 149 -9.39 -18.18 13.56
N LEU A 150 -9.65 -16.86 13.62
CA LEU A 150 -10.98 -16.31 13.41
C LEU A 150 -11.46 -16.53 11.98
N ALA A 151 -12.70 -16.95 11.83
CA ALA A 151 -13.28 -17.23 10.52
C ALA A 151 -13.61 -15.94 9.77
N THR A 152 -13.17 -15.85 8.52
CA THR A 152 -13.67 -14.87 7.56
C THR A 152 -15.12 -15.18 7.24
N ILE A 153 -16.01 -14.19 7.40
CA ILE A 153 -17.43 -14.31 7.11
C ILE A 153 -17.64 -14.09 5.61
N ARG A 154 -18.21 -15.06 4.92
CA ARG A 154 -18.61 -14.91 3.52
C ARG A 154 -19.97 -14.22 3.43
N ILE A 155 -20.12 -13.28 2.50
CA ILE A 155 -21.40 -12.62 2.22
C ILE A 155 -22.22 -13.49 1.27
N GLU A 156 -23.42 -13.83 1.67
CA GLU A 156 -24.35 -14.63 0.87
C GLU A 156 -24.92 -13.82 -0.32
N GLY A 157 -25.17 -14.51 -1.44
CA GLY A 157 -25.79 -13.89 -2.61
C GLY A 157 -24.83 -13.13 -3.54
N VAL A 158 -23.53 -13.17 -3.26
CA VAL A 158 -22.51 -12.62 -4.17
C VAL A 158 -22.04 -13.75 -5.09
N GLU A 159 -22.33 -13.61 -6.39
CA GLU A 159 -21.92 -14.59 -7.40
C GLU A 159 -20.41 -14.51 -7.67
N LEU A 160 -19.78 -15.67 -7.80
CA LEU A 160 -18.32 -15.79 -7.95
C LEU A 160 -17.77 -15.16 -9.23
N ASP A 161 -18.62 -15.08 -10.28
CA ASP A 161 -18.23 -14.57 -11.59
C ASP A 161 -18.23 -13.03 -11.65
N GLU A 162 -18.89 -12.34 -10.70
CA GLU A 162 -18.91 -10.88 -10.59
C GLU A 162 -17.65 -10.31 -9.95
N LEU A 163 -16.77 -11.15 -9.40
CA LEU A 163 -15.60 -10.76 -8.62
C LEU A 163 -14.27 -11.13 -9.31
N GLY A 164 -14.27 -11.27 -10.63
CA GLY A 164 -13.04 -11.55 -11.37
C GLY A 164 -12.00 -10.42 -11.20
N LEU A 165 -10.72 -10.79 -11.13
CA LEU A 165 -9.61 -9.82 -11.25
C LEU A 165 -9.71 -8.99 -12.54
N ASP A 166 -10.47 -9.48 -13.51
CA ASP A 166 -10.68 -8.88 -14.83
C ASP A 166 -11.61 -7.66 -14.81
N VAL A 167 -12.40 -7.45 -13.73
CA VAL A 167 -13.33 -6.32 -13.62
C VAL A 167 -12.93 -5.33 -12.52
N GLY A 168 -11.96 -5.67 -11.69
CA GLY A 168 -11.51 -4.84 -10.56
C GLY A 168 -10.30 -3.98 -10.93
N GLY A 169 -10.52 -2.69 -11.14
CA GLY A 169 -9.44 -1.74 -11.41
C GLY A 169 -9.91 -0.30 -11.42
N LEU A 170 -8.97 0.63 -11.62
CA LEU A 170 -9.29 2.04 -11.77
C LEU A 170 -10.11 2.24 -13.05
N PRO A 171 -11.32 2.82 -12.96
CA PRO A 171 -12.13 3.11 -14.15
C PRO A 171 -11.37 4.02 -15.12
N ASN A 172 -11.50 3.75 -16.42
CA ASN A 172 -10.81 4.55 -17.47
C ASN A 172 -11.33 5.99 -17.59
N GLU A 173 -12.47 6.27 -16.98
CA GLU A 173 -13.07 7.61 -16.92
C GLU A 173 -12.42 8.49 -15.86
N GLU A 174 -11.68 7.90 -14.93
CA GLU A 174 -10.93 8.64 -13.91
C GLU A 174 -9.64 9.19 -14.51
N ILE A 175 -9.42 10.48 -14.29
CA ILE A 175 -8.21 11.17 -14.78
C ILE A 175 -7.09 10.95 -13.77
N THR A 176 -5.97 10.41 -14.22
CA THR A 176 -4.79 10.17 -13.40
C THR A 176 -3.78 11.32 -13.50
N ILE A 177 -2.94 11.41 -12.48
CA ILE A 177 -1.81 12.35 -12.46
C ILE A 177 -0.83 12.09 -13.62
N ALA A 178 -0.67 10.81 -14.02
CA ALA A 178 0.23 10.44 -15.11
C ALA A 178 -0.30 10.93 -16.45
N GLU A 179 -1.61 10.83 -16.72
CA GLU A 179 -2.23 11.36 -17.93
C GLU A 179 -2.01 12.87 -18.06
N LEU A 180 -2.31 13.63 -16.99
CA LEU A 180 -2.13 15.08 -17.01
C LEU A 180 -0.66 15.50 -17.19
N LEU A 181 0.27 14.77 -16.60
CA LEU A 181 1.70 15.04 -16.78
C LEU A 181 2.16 14.70 -18.19
N GLN A 182 1.72 13.56 -18.73
CA GLN A 182 2.03 13.13 -20.10
C GLN A 182 1.51 14.15 -21.13
N GLU A 183 0.25 14.58 -21.01
CA GLU A 183 -0.36 15.61 -21.86
C GLU A 183 0.39 16.95 -21.79
N ASN A 184 1.08 17.20 -20.68
CA ASN A 184 1.88 18.40 -20.48
C ASN A 184 3.38 18.17 -20.75
N GLY A 185 3.76 17.14 -21.49
CA GLY A 185 5.10 16.93 -22.01
C GLY A 185 6.12 16.40 -20.99
N TYR A 186 5.65 15.73 -19.95
CA TYR A 186 6.51 14.89 -19.12
C TYR A 186 6.66 13.52 -19.75
N TYR A 187 7.83 12.93 -19.63
CA TYR A 187 7.99 11.50 -19.77
C TYR A 187 7.51 10.82 -18.48
N THR A 188 6.62 9.87 -18.57
CA THR A 188 5.98 9.24 -17.42
C THR A 188 6.38 7.77 -17.31
N ALA A 189 6.99 7.37 -16.20
CA ALA A 189 7.47 6.03 -15.95
C ALA A 189 6.89 5.45 -14.66
N HIS A 190 6.38 4.22 -14.73
CA HIS A 190 5.93 3.44 -13.58
C HIS A 190 6.85 2.26 -13.34
N ILE A 191 7.28 2.05 -12.10
CA ILE A 191 8.09 0.90 -11.69
C ILE A 191 7.54 0.32 -10.39
N GLY A 192 7.17 -0.96 -10.39
CA GLY A 192 6.77 -1.70 -9.20
C GLY A 192 5.29 -2.06 -9.13
N LYS A 193 4.69 -1.95 -7.95
CA LYS A 193 3.30 -2.34 -7.70
C LYS A 193 2.31 -1.31 -8.22
N TRP A 194 1.40 -1.74 -9.11
CA TRP A 194 0.29 -0.92 -9.58
C TRP A 194 -0.96 -1.07 -8.70
N HIS A 195 -1.52 -2.26 -8.68
CA HIS A 195 -2.67 -2.67 -7.86
C HIS A 195 -3.99 -1.90 -8.16
N LEU A 196 -4.10 -1.33 -9.35
CA LEU A 196 -5.29 -0.61 -9.85
C LEU A 196 -5.88 -1.28 -11.09
N GLY A 197 -5.81 -2.58 -11.19
CA GLY A 197 -6.03 -3.40 -12.36
C GLY A 197 -4.71 -3.86 -12.95
N GLY A 198 -4.66 -4.19 -14.23
CA GLY A 198 -3.38 -4.49 -14.88
C GLY A 198 -3.39 -5.77 -15.70
N PHE A 199 -4.39 -6.63 -15.53
CA PHE A 199 -4.56 -7.87 -16.28
C PHE A 199 -5.45 -7.69 -17.51
N THR A 200 -6.26 -6.61 -17.57
CA THR A 200 -7.13 -6.26 -18.68
C THR A 200 -6.69 -4.98 -19.37
N ASN A 201 -6.99 -4.86 -20.66
CA ASN A 201 -6.76 -3.63 -21.41
C ASN A 201 -7.58 -2.48 -20.83
N GLY A 202 -6.98 -1.30 -20.77
CA GLY A 202 -7.58 -0.10 -20.22
C GLY A 202 -7.27 0.16 -18.75
N MET A 203 -6.79 -0.85 -18.00
CA MET A 203 -6.50 -0.73 -16.56
C MET A 203 -5.01 -0.87 -16.23
N ARG A 204 -4.15 -1.05 -17.23
CA ARG A 204 -2.69 -1.14 -17.03
C ARG A 204 -2.11 0.26 -16.85
N PRO A 205 -0.94 0.41 -16.21
CA PRO A 205 -0.29 1.73 -16.10
C PRO A 205 -0.14 2.44 -17.46
N ILE A 206 0.22 1.70 -18.51
CA ILE A 206 0.37 2.24 -19.89
C ILE A 206 -0.96 2.68 -20.52
N ASP A 207 -2.09 2.22 -20.00
CA ASP A 207 -3.42 2.65 -20.44
C ASP A 207 -3.92 3.86 -19.62
N GLN A 208 -3.21 4.23 -18.55
CA GLN A 208 -3.55 5.24 -17.55
C GLN A 208 -2.48 6.36 -17.46
N GLY A 209 -1.85 6.68 -18.59
CA GLY A 209 -0.97 7.83 -18.75
C GLY A 209 0.51 7.61 -18.49
N PHE A 210 0.97 6.38 -18.29
CA PHE A 210 2.41 6.09 -18.25
C PHE A 210 2.93 5.70 -19.64
N ASP A 211 3.98 6.38 -20.10
CA ASP A 211 4.65 6.06 -21.36
C ASP A 211 5.27 4.65 -21.29
N ASP A 212 5.91 4.34 -20.16
CA ASP A 212 6.52 3.03 -19.92
C ASP A 212 6.22 2.52 -18.51
N SER A 213 6.06 1.21 -18.38
CA SER A 213 5.75 0.56 -17.11
C SER A 213 6.49 -0.76 -16.93
N LEU A 214 7.30 -0.84 -15.88
CA LEU A 214 7.81 -2.10 -15.34
C LEU A 214 6.93 -2.51 -14.15
N MET A 215 5.86 -3.25 -14.43
CA MET A 215 4.85 -3.60 -13.46
C MET A 215 5.19 -4.89 -12.72
N MET A 216 5.05 -4.89 -11.40
CA MET A 216 5.07 -6.11 -10.58
C MET A 216 3.96 -7.06 -11.05
N HIS A 217 4.33 -8.26 -11.46
CA HIS A 217 3.36 -9.29 -11.83
C HIS A 217 3.03 -10.21 -10.65
N SER A 218 4.01 -10.51 -9.81
CA SER A 218 3.85 -11.27 -8.58
C SER A 218 4.92 -10.90 -7.55
N GLY A 219 4.78 -11.31 -6.28
CA GLY A 219 5.39 -10.67 -5.14
C GLY A 219 6.52 -11.39 -4.42
N LEU A 220 7.14 -12.46 -4.97
CA LEU A 220 8.39 -12.96 -4.40
C LEU A 220 9.53 -11.98 -4.68
N TYR A 221 10.32 -11.66 -3.66
CA TYR A 221 11.50 -10.77 -3.81
C TYR A 221 12.69 -11.49 -4.47
N LEU A 222 12.78 -12.80 -4.24
CA LEU A 222 13.65 -13.76 -4.90
C LEU A 222 12.96 -15.12 -4.91
N PRO A 223 13.37 -16.06 -5.77
CA PRO A 223 12.92 -17.46 -5.64
C PRO A 223 13.15 -17.97 -4.22
N GLU A 224 12.16 -18.66 -3.64
CA GLU A 224 12.17 -19.07 -2.23
C GLU A 224 13.46 -19.84 -1.83
N ASN A 225 14.01 -20.62 -2.74
CA ASN A 225 15.21 -21.44 -2.52
C ASN A 225 16.50 -20.76 -3.01
N HIS A 226 16.49 -19.45 -3.30
CA HIS A 226 17.69 -18.73 -3.73
C HIS A 226 18.72 -18.68 -2.58
N PRO A 227 20.04 -18.91 -2.84
CA PRO A 227 21.05 -18.98 -1.78
C PRO A 227 21.26 -17.66 -1.01
N ASP A 228 20.92 -16.54 -1.60
CA ASP A 228 21.07 -15.20 -1.01
C ASP A 228 19.81 -14.66 -0.34
N VAL A 229 18.73 -15.45 -0.25
CA VAL A 229 17.50 -15.04 0.42
C VAL A 229 17.36 -15.66 1.79
N VAL A 230 16.83 -14.90 2.74
CA VAL A 230 16.36 -15.39 4.04
C VAL A 230 14.87 -15.14 4.11
N ASN A 231 14.11 -16.22 4.31
CA ASN A 231 12.65 -16.21 4.39
C ASN A 231 12.19 -16.23 5.84
N ALA A 232 11.13 -15.50 6.15
CA ALA A 232 10.41 -15.65 7.40
C ALA A 232 8.95 -15.97 7.09
N LYS A 233 8.48 -17.14 7.51
CA LYS A 233 7.09 -17.59 7.33
C LYS A 233 6.35 -17.44 8.64
N VAL A 234 5.31 -16.62 8.60
CA VAL A 234 4.41 -16.47 9.73
C VAL A 234 3.41 -17.62 9.75
N ASP A 235 3.14 -18.16 10.92
CA ASP A 235 2.25 -19.31 11.06
C ASP A 235 0.77 -18.89 10.99
N SER A 236 0.26 -18.65 9.78
CA SER A 236 -1.14 -18.29 9.51
C SER A 236 -1.63 -18.80 8.15
N SER A 237 -2.94 -19.03 8.00
CA SER A 237 -3.54 -19.47 6.74
C SER A 237 -3.42 -18.44 5.61
N VAL A 238 -3.43 -17.17 5.94
CA VAL A 238 -3.24 -16.07 4.97
C VAL A 238 -1.82 -16.10 4.43
N GLU A 239 -0.83 -16.25 5.29
CA GLU A 239 0.58 -16.31 4.91
C GLU A 239 0.87 -17.55 4.05
N ASP A 240 0.35 -18.71 4.45
CA ASP A 240 0.48 -19.95 3.66
C ASP A 240 -0.07 -19.78 2.24
N MET A 241 -1.23 -19.12 2.10
CA MET A 241 -1.82 -18.85 0.79
C MET A 241 -0.93 -17.89 -0.03
N ILE A 242 -0.38 -16.86 0.59
CA ILE A 242 0.53 -15.92 -0.08
C ILE A 242 1.76 -16.65 -0.61
N TRP A 243 2.45 -17.44 0.23
CA TRP A 243 3.60 -18.23 -0.20
C TRP A 243 3.29 -19.23 -1.31
N ALA A 244 2.12 -19.87 -1.24
CA ALA A 244 1.70 -20.83 -2.25
C ALA A 244 1.28 -20.20 -3.59
N SER A 245 0.86 -18.91 -3.58
CA SER A 245 0.34 -18.22 -4.77
C SER A 245 1.33 -17.27 -5.44
N MET A 246 2.36 -16.79 -4.72
CA MET A 246 3.29 -15.81 -5.26
C MET A 246 4.36 -16.45 -6.15
N GLN A 247 4.70 -15.73 -7.22
CA GLN A 247 5.77 -16.06 -8.15
C GLN A 247 6.83 -14.93 -8.13
N TYR A 248 8.02 -15.22 -8.63
CA TYR A 248 9.08 -14.22 -8.83
C TYR A 248 8.98 -13.70 -10.25
N ALA A 249 8.20 -12.61 -10.44
CA ALA A 249 7.85 -12.16 -11.78
C ALA A 249 7.50 -10.67 -11.86
N THR A 250 7.88 -10.07 -12.99
CA THR A 250 7.52 -8.72 -13.42
C THR A 250 7.10 -8.72 -14.90
N SER A 251 6.51 -7.63 -15.38
CA SER A 251 6.17 -7.46 -16.80
C SER A 251 6.49 -6.03 -17.25
N PHE A 252 6.90 -5.86 -18.51
CA PHE A 252 7.21 -4.56 -19.07
C PHE A 252 6.24 -4.23 -20.22
N ASN A 253 5.55 -3.08 -20.12
CA ASN A 253 4.60 -2.58 -21.12
C ASN A 253 3.56 -3.63 -21.56
N GLY A 254 3.00 -4.35 -20.58
CA GLY A 254 1.99 -5.39 -20.84
C GLY A 254 2.54 -6.65 -21.51
N SER A 255 3.86 -6.87 -21.50
CA SER A 255 4.46 -8.10 -21.99
C SER A 255 4.09 -9.31 -21.12
N LYS A 256 4.40 -10.52 -21.63
CA LYS A 256 4.41 -11.71 -20.78
C LYS A 256 5.31 -11.51 -19.56
N PRO A 257 4.95 -12.11 -18.41
CA PRO A 257 5.77 -12.02 -17.20
C PRO A 257 7.14 -12.68 -17.42
N PHE A 258 8.15 -12.11 -16.79
CA PHE A 258 9.53 -12.59 -16.83
C PHE A 258 10.19 -12.43 -15.47
N GLU A 259 11.26 -13.20 -15.19
CA GLU A 259 12.00 -13.13 -13.95
C GLU A 259 12.77 -11.81 -13.84
N PRO A 260 12.67 -11.08 -12.71
CA PRO A 260 13.54 -9.93 -12.43
C PRO A 260 15.03 -10.32 -12.36
N ALA A 261 15.93 -9.33 -12.45
CA ALA A 261 17.37 -9.52 -12.30
C ALA A 261 17.84 -9.26 -10.86
N GLY A 262 17.67 -10.22 -9.96
CA GLY A 262 18.10 -10.10 -8.58
C GLY A 262 16.97 -9.72 -7.60
N TYR A 263 17.32 -9.29 -6.40
CA TYR A 263 16.35 -8.97 -5.34
C TYR A 263 15.41 -7.85 -5.78
N LEU A 264 14.12 -8.06 -5.68
CA LEU A 264 13.09 -7.24 -6.35
C LEU A 264 13.20 -5.75 -6.03
N THR A 265 13.45 -5.37 -4.78
CA THR A 265 13.63 -3.97 -4.37
C THR A 265 14.85 -3.34 -5.05
N ASP A 266 15.98 -4.05 -5.08
CA ASP A 266 17.20 -3.60 -5.74
C ASP A 266 17.02 -3.54 -7.25
N TYR A 267 16.32 -4.52 -7.86
CA TYR A 267 16.03 -4.54 -9.30
C TYR A 267 15.17 -3.35 -9.73
N TYR A 268 14.09 -3.05 -9.01
CA TYR A 268 13.27 -1.86 -9.31
C TYR A 268 14.06 -0.56 -9.13
N THR A 269 15.00 -0.53 -8.18
CA THR A 269 15.89 0.61 -8.00
C THR A 269 16.88 0.75 -9.14
N ASP A 270 17.46 -0.35 -9.63
CA ASP A 270 18.35 -0.35 -10.81
C ASP A 270 17.64 0.23 -12.03
N GLU A 271 16.39 -0.18 -12.26
CA GLU A 271 15.59 0.30 -13.37
C GLU A 271 15.17 1.79 -13.18
N ALA A 272 14.86 2.21 -11.94
CA ALA A 272 14.58 3.62 -11.63
C ALA A 272 15.80 4.53 -11.89
N VAL A 273 17.00 4.07 -11.53
CA VAL A 273 18.27 4.78 -11.81
C VAL A 273 18.49 4.91 -13.33
N LYS A 274 18.19 3.86 -14.11
CA LYS A 274 18.25 3.95 -15.59
C LYS A 274 17.26 4.99 -16.15
N VAL A 275 16.03 5.03 -15.63
CA VAL A 275 15.03 6.05 -16.01
C VAL A 275 15.58 7.44 -15.75
N ILE A 276 16.15 7.71 -14.58
CA ILE A 276 16.73 9.00 -14.21
C ILE A 276 17.89 9.37 -15.17
N ASN A 277 18.83 8.45 -15.38
CA ASN A 277 19.99 8.66 -16.24
C ASN A 277 19.62 8.97 -17.69
N ASN A 278 18.64 8.25 -18.22
CA ASN A 278 18.19 8.39 -19.61
C ASN A 278 17.35 9.67 -19.83
N ASN A 279 16.76 10.22 -18.76
CA ASN A 279 15.84 11.37 -18.89
C ASN A 279 16.38 12.69 -18.29
N LYS A 280 17.71 12.81 -18.10
CA LYS A 280 18.34 14.04 -17.57
C LYS A 280 18.10 15.30 -18.42
N ASP A 281 17.73 15.13 -19.68
CA ASP A 281 17.55 16.21 -20.66
C ASP A 281 16.07 16.54 -20.96
N ARG A 282 15.12 15.91 -20.26
CA ARG A 282 13.68 16.23 -20.35
C ARG A 282 13.00 16.09 -18.99
N PRO A 283 11.89 16.79 -18.74
CA PRO A 283 11.13 16.59 -17.49
C PRO A 283 10.53 15.20 -17.46
N PHE A 284 10.58 14.55 -16.29
CA PHE A 284 10.01 13.24 -16.10
C PHE A 284 9.22 13.13 -14.79
N PHE A 285 8.23 12.24 -14.82
CA PHE A 285 7.52 11.74 -13.66
C PHE A 285 7.86 10.26 -13.48
N LEU A 286 8.49 9.92 -12.37
CA LEU A 286 8.77 8.54 -11.97
C LEU A 286 7.89 8.17 -10.78
N TYR A 287 6.97 7.23 -10.99
CA TYR A 287 6.25 6.57 -9.90
C TYR A 287 6.98 5.27 -9.54
N LEU A 288 7.83 5.33 -8.51
CA LEU A 288 8.54 4.18 -7.94
C LEU A 288 7.72 3.59 -6.81
N ALA A 289 6.86 2.64 -7.16
CA ALA A 289 5.95 1.95 -6.24
C ALA A 289 6.62 0.65 -5.75
N GLN A 290 7.51 0.77 -4.77
CA GLN A 290 8.21 -0.37 -4.20
C GLN A 290 7.23 -1.38 -3.59
N TRP A 291 7.55 -2.67 -3.71
CA TRP A 291 6.83 -3.74 -3.03
C TRP A 291 7.25 -3.86 -1.56
N ALA A 292 8.45 -3.41 -1.21
CA ALA A 292 8.93 -3.39 0.16
C ALA A 292 8.10 -2.38 1.00
N VAL A 293 7.66 -2.81 2.16
CA VAL A 293 8.05 -3.98 2.97
C VAL A 293 6.92 -5.03 3.10
N HIS A 294 6.06 -5.12 2.09
CA HIS A 294 4.93 -6.06 2.08
C HIS A 294 5.42 -7.52 2.15
N ASN A 295 4.64 -8.39 2.81
CA ASN A 295 4.91 -9.83 2.78
C ASN A 295 4.73 -10.42 1.36
N PRO A 296 5.39 -11.56 1.02
CA PRO A 296 6.11 -12.47 1.91
C PRO A 296 7.40 -11.87 2.47
N LEU A 297 7.70 -12.16 3.73
CA LEU A 297 8.90 -11.64 4.36
C LEU A 297 10.14 -12.35 3.81
N GLN A 298 10.86 -11.66 2.94
CA GLN A 298 12.09 -12.14 2.30
C GLN A 298 13.15 -11.03 2.30
N SER A 299 14.28 -11.27 2.91
CA SER A 299 15.42 -10.34 2.92
C SER A 299 16.63 -10.93 2.21
N LEU A 300 17.48 -10.06 1.66
CA LEU A 300 18.83 -10.47 1.29
C LEU A 300 19.60 -10.89 2.54
N LYS A 301 20.36 -11.98 2.43
CA LYS A 301 21.21 -12.50 3.51
C LYS A 301 22.15 -11.43 4.07
N LYS A 302 22.78 -10.64 3.20
CA LYS A 302 23.68 -9.52 3.59
C LYS A 302 23.00 -8.45 4.44
N ASP A 303 21.68 -8.21 4.22
CA ASP A 303 20.91 -7.22 4.97
C ASP A 303 20.36 -7.84 6.27
N TYR A 304 19.88 -9.08 6.23
CA TYR A 304 19.51 -9.85 7.41
C TYR A 304 20.63 -9.98 8.44
N GLU A 305 21.86 -10.25 8.00
CA GLU A 305 23.04 -10.43 8.87
C GLU A 305 23.39 -9.19 9.71
N LYS A 306 22.96 -7.99 9.30
CA LYS A 306 23.13 -6.76 10.09
C LYS A 306 22.26 -6.71 11.35
N HIS A 307 21.19 -7.49 11.39
CA HIS A 307 20.16 -7.46 12.42
C HIS A 307 20.18 -8.67 13.37
N GLN A 308 21.29 -9.43 13.42
CA GLN A 308 21.45 -10.61 14.28
C GLN A 308 21.40 -10.31 15.79
N HIS A 309 21.43 -9.04 16.17
CA HIS A 309 21.25 -8.61 17.56
C HIS A 309 19.78 -8.66 18.02
N MET A 310 18.83 -8.78 17.09
CA MET A 310 17.40 -8.92 17.38
C MET A 310 17.06 -10.39 17.67
N ASP A 311 16.29 -10.65 18.72
CA ASP A 311 15.94 -12.04 19.10
C ASP A 311 14.85 -12.67 18.20
N ASN A 312 14.08 -11.85 17.45
CA ASN A 312 12.96 -12.30 16.64
C ASN A 312 13.37 -12.44 15.17
N HIS A 313 13.33 -13.65 14.63
CA HIS A 313 13.68 -13.95 13.24
C HIS A 313 12.86 -13.16 12.22
N ASN A 314 11.54 -13.06 12.41
CA ASN A 314 10.67 -12.30 11.49
C ASN A 314 11.03 -10.82 11.50
N LEU A 315 11.37 -10.27 12.66
CA LEU A 315 11.83 -8.90 12.80
C LEU A 315 13.18 -8.68 12.10
N GLN A 316 14.13 -9.63 12.22
CA GLN A 316 15.41 -9.55 11.52
C GLN A 316 15.21 -9.52 10.00
N VAL A 317 14.33 -10.39 9.46
CA VAL A 317 14.03 -10.42 8.01
C VAL A 317 13.33 -9.13 7.58
N TYR A 318 12.34 -8.68 8.33
CA TYR A 318 11.62 -7.43 8.07
C TYR A 318 12.55 -6.20 8.09
N SER A 319 13.45 -6.15 9.07
CA SER A 319 14.47 -5.09 9.15
C SER A 319 15.40 -5.09 7.95
N GLY A 320 15.81 -6.26 7.45
CA GLY A 320 16.60 -6.37 6.23
C GLY A 320 15.83 -5.93 4.96
N MET A 321 14.50 -6.06 4.94
CA MET A 321 13.67 -5.52 3.85
C MET A 321 13.62 -3.98 3.92
N ILE A 322 13.52 -3.39 5.12
CA ILE A 322 13.59 -1.93 5.32
C ILE A 322 14.98 -1.39 4.91
N GLU A 323 16.07 -2.09 5.24
CA GLU A 323 17.43 -1.75 4.77
C GLU A 323 17.50 -1.66 3.24
N ALA A 324 16.87 -2.61 2.53
CA ALA A 324 16.84 -2.59 1.08
C ALA A 324 16.04 -1.40 0.54
N LEU A 325 14.92 -1.05 1.17
CA LEU A 325 14.10 0.10 0.82
C LEU A 325 14.85 1.42 1.09
N ASP A 326 15.47 1.55 2.25
CA ASP A 326 16.28 2.74 2.60
C ASP A 326 17.44 2.93 1.61
N ARG A 327 18.16 1.85 1.27
CA ARG A 327 19.20 1.84 0.22
C ARG A 327 18.66 2.26 -1.14
N SER A 328 17.45 1.84 -1.49
CA SER A 328 16.77 2.26 -2.73
C SER A 328 16.63 3.77 -2.81
N ILE A 329 16.16 4.40 -1.73
CA ILE A 329 15.99 5.86 -1.66
C ILE A 329 17.33 6.58 -1.77
N GLY A 330 18.36 6.07 -1.10
CA GLY A 330 19.73 6.60 -1.23
C GLY A 330 20.21 6.60 -2.68
N ARG A 331 20.09 5.47 -3.36
CA ARG A 331 20.51 5.30 -4.76
C ARG A 331 19.73 6.20 -5.74
N VAL A 332 18.44 6.44 -5.50
CA VAL A 332 17.65 7.40 -6.29
C VAL A 332 18.17 8.82 -6.10
N MET A 333 18.45 9.23 -4.85
CA MET A 333 19.03 10.54 -4.56
C MET A 333 20.43 10.72 -5.16
N ASP A 334 21.27 9.70 -5.07
CA ASP A 334 22.63 9.71 -5.64
C ASP A 334 22.56 9.85 -7.18
N ALA A 335 21.67 9.12 -7.85
CA ALA A 335 21.48 9.25 -9.30
C ALA A 335 21.03 10.66 -9.73
N LEU A 336 20.20 11.34 -8.93
CA LEU A 336 19.83 12.74 -9.19
C LEU A 336 21.03 13.68 -9.00
N GLU A 337 21.85 13.46 -7.99
CA GLU A 337 23.06 14.25 -7.73
C GLU A 337 24.09 14.08 -8.85
N GLU A 338 24.38 12.86 -9.25
CA GLU A 338 25.32 12.51 -10.34
C GLU A 338 24.92 13.14 -11.68
N ASN A 339 23.61 13.30 -11.93
CA ASN A 339 23.08 13.94 -13.15
C ASN A 339 22.83 15.45 -13.01
N GLY A 340 23.12 16.07 -11.85
CA GLY A 340 22.88 17.48 -11.58
C GLY A 340 21.39 17.88 -11.57
N LEU A 341 20.51 16.95 -11.19
CA LEU A 341 19.05 17.12 -11.20
C LEU A 341 18.45 17.45 -9.83
N THR A 342 19.24 17.33 -8.75
CA THR A 342 18.77 17.42 -7.36
C THR A 342 17.98 18.69 -7.08
N GLU A 343 18.47 19.86 -7.51
CA GLU A 343 17.86 21.16 -7.23
C GLU A 343 16.48 21.32 -7.86
N ASN A 344 16.26 20.74 -9.03
CA ASN A 344 15.01 20.85 -9.79
C ASN A 344 14.18 19.55 -9.80
N THR A 345 14.26 18.78 -8.74
CA THR A 345 13.46 17.54 -8.58
C THR A 345 12.64 17.60 -7.29
N LEU A 346 11.32 17.43 -7.42
CA LEU A 346 10.43 17.17 -6.29
C LEU A 346 10.41 15.67 -6.04
N ILE A 347 10.86 15.25 -4.85
CA ILE A 347 10.72 13.87 -4.37
C ILE A 347 9.65 13.85 -3.28
N ILE A 348 8.66 12.96 -3.41
CA ILE A 348 7.67 12.66 -2.37
C ILE A 348 7.85 11.21 -1.95
N PHE A 349 7.96 10.94 -0.65
CA PHE A 349 8.02 9.62 -0.06
C PHE A 349 6.89 9.41 0.94
N THR A 350 6.17 8.31 0.83
CA THR A 350 5.16 7.88 1.81
C THR A 350 4.94 6.36 1.74
N SER A 351 4.13 5.81 2.64
CA SER A 351 3.60 4.43 2.56
C SER A 351 2.14 4.47 2.11
N ASP A 352 1.67 3.46 1.40
CA ASP A 352 0.27 3.44 0.91
C ASP A 352 -0.77 3.22 2.03
N ASN A 353 -0.40 2.55 3.11
CA ASN A 353 -1.15 2.39 4.36
C ASN A 353 -0.19 2.04 5.51
N GLY A 354 -0.70 1.91 6.71
CA GLY A 354 0.08 1.46 7.84
C GLY A 354 0.48 -0.01 7.77
N GLY A 355 1.41 -0.43 8.62
CA GLY A 355 1.93 -1.79 8.67
C GLY A 355 0.88 -2.84 9.02
N ALA A 356 1.04 -4.05 8.52
CA ALA A 356 0.07 -5.13 8.60
C ALA A 356 0.21 -5.97 9.87
N GLY A 357 -0.90 -6.19 10.59
CA GLY A 357 -0.91 -7.02 11.81
C GLY A 357 -0.69 -8.50 11.55
N TYR A 358 -1.00 -8.98 10.34
CA TYR A 358 -0.88 -10.40 10.00
C TYR A 358 0.56 -10.89 9.79
N ILE A 359 1.55 -10.01 9.73
CA ILE A 359 2.98 -10.40 9.70
C ILE A 359 3.55 -10.73 11.08
N GLY A 360 2.75 -10.59 12.15
CA GLY A 360 3.12 -11.02 13.50
C GLY A 360 4.05 -10.09 14.28
N LEU A 361 4.34 -8.90 13.78
CA LEU A 361 5.21 -7.91 14.42
C LEU A 361 4.38 -6.86 15.16
N LYS A 362 4.60 -6.72 16.48
CA LYS A 362 3.72 -5.96 17.37
C LYS A 362 3.80 -4.44 17.23
N ASP A 363 4.97 -3.91 16.95
CA ASP A 363 5.26 -2.50 17.24
C ASP A 363 5.55 -1.65 16.00
N ILE A 364 5.28 -2.18 14.80
CA ILE A 364 5.59 -1.52 13.53
C ILE A 364 4.81 -0.22 13.30
N ASN A 365 3.63 -0.06 13.93
CA ASN A 365 2.82 1.16 13.82
C ASN A 365 2.92 2.07 15.06
N LYS A 366 3.73 1.73 16.09
CA LYS A 366 3.86 2.59 17.28
C LYS A 366 4.18 4.04 16.89
N PRO A 367 3.66 5.00 17.67
CA PRO A 367 2.86 4.84 18.89
C PRO A 367 1.37 4.63 18.64
N TYR A 368 0.96 4.50 17.39
CA TYR A 368 -0.43 4.44 16.95
C TYR A 368 -1.06 3.05 17.12
N ARG A 369 -2.34 3.03 17.49
CA ARG A 369 -3.18 1.85 17.66
C ARG A 369 -3.67 1.32 16.31
N GLY A 370 -3.80 0.00 16.16
CA GLY A 370 -4.35 -0.66 14.97
C GLY A 370 -3.31 -0.91 13.86
N TRP A 371 -3.81 -1.38 12.74
CA TRP A 371 -3.04 -1.96 11.62
C TRP A 371 -3.68 -1.63 10.28
N LYS A 372 -2.97 -1.93 9.19
CA LYS A 372 -3.60 -2.12 7.87
C LYS A 372 -4.96 -2.81 8.02
N LEU A 373 -5.94 -2.45 7.21
CA LEU A 373 -7.34 -2.88 7.28
C LEU A 373 -8.13 -2.29 8.46
N THR A 374 -7.58 -1.33 9.20
CA THR A 374 -8.32 -0.61 10.24
C THR A 374 -8.25 0.89 10.03
N HIS A 375 -9.33 1.63 10.34
CA HIS A 375 -9.31 3.09 10.32
C HIS A 375 -8.69 3.71 11.59
N PHE A 376 -8.12 2.91 12.49
CA PHE A 376 -7.30 3.41 13.58
C PHE A 376 -6.03 4.09 13.04
N GLU A 377 -5.43 4.95 13.87
CA GLU A 377 -4.24 5.72 13.46
C GLU A 377 -3.12 4.82 12.89
N GLY A 378 -2.89 3.63 13.48
CA GLY A 378 -1.87 2.70 13.00
C GLY A 378 -2.14 2.10 11.61
N GLY A 379 -3.37 2.16 11.11
CA GLY A 379 -3.71 1.76 9.73
C GLY A 379 -3.61 2.88 8.72
N MET A 380 -3.68 4.15 9.16
CA MET A 380 -3.82 5.31 8.27
C MET A 380 -2.77 6.40 8.44
N HIS A 381 -2.16 6.53 9.63
CA HIS A 381 -1.10 7.50 9.88
C HIS A 381 0.23 6.95 9.39
N VAL A 382 0.78 7.52 8.32
CA VAL A 382 1.94 6.98 7.59
C VAL A 382 3.11 7.96 7.58
N PRO A 383 4.36 7.49 7.44
CA PRO A 383 5.50 8.36 7.15
C PRO A 383 5.24 9.15 5.86
N PHE A 384 5.49 10.46 5.90
CA PHE A 384 5.28 11.32 4.75
C PHE A 384 6.33 12.43 4.71
N PHE A 385 7.13 12.47 3.62
CA PHE A 385 8.21 13.44 3.44
C PHE A 385 8.18 14.00 2.02
N ALA A 386 8.63 15.24 1.87
CA ALA A 386 8.88 15.82 0.55
C ALA A 386 10.19 16.62 0.54
N LYS A 387 10.94 16.50 -0.54
CA LYS A 387 12.20 17.20 -0.76
C LYS A 387 12.17 17.90 -2.11
N TRP A 388 12.48 19.19 -2.14
CA TRP A 388 12.68 19.99 -3.35
C TRP A 388 13.66 21.13 -3.02
N PRO A 389 14.98 20.90 -3.11
CA PRO A 389 15.98 21.82 -2.52
C PRO A 389 15.89 23.27 -3.00
N SER A 390 15.58 23.50 -4.28
CA SER A 390 15.40 24.88 -4.80
C SER A 390 14.14 25.60 -4.27
N LYS A 391 13.26 24.91 -3.52
CA LYS A 391 11.95 25.43 -3.09
C LYS A 391 11.65 25.24 -1.61
N ILE A 392 11.91 24.06 -1.09
CA ILE A 392 11.56 23.66 0.29
C ILE A 392 12.80 23.84 1.16
N GLU A 393 12.67 24.64 2.23
CA GLU A 393 13.74 24.81 3.22
C GLU A 393 14.01 23.46 3.94
N PRO A 394 15.27 23.07 4.09
CA PRO A 394 15.62 21.86 4.83
C PRO A 394 15.16 21.94 6.30
N GLU A 395 15.04 20.78 6.95
CA GLU A 395 14.62 20.61 8.33
C GLU A 395 13.23 21.19 8.65
N SER A 396 12.39 21.40 7.59
CA SER A 396 11.03 21.89 7.76
C SER A 396 10.12 20.82 8.38
N ILE A 397 9.26 21.25 9.32
CA ILE A 397 8.24 20.39 9.93
C ILE A 397 6.87 21.01 9.65
N TYR A 398 5.95 20.22 9.12
CA TYR A 398 4.57 20.61 8.92
C TYR A 398 3.65 19.72 9.74
N ASP A 399 2.95 20.32 10.72
CA ASP A 399 2.18 19.63 11.77
C ASP A 399 0.66 19.59 11.53
N LYS A 400 0.17 20.12 10.40
CA LYS A 400 -1.25 20.05 10.06
C LYS A 400 -1.55 18.80 9.24
N ARG A 401 -2.81 18.35 9.30
CA ARG A 401 -3.25 17.16 8.55
C ARG A 401 -3.11 17.36 7.07
N ILE A 402 -2.47 16.36 6.45
CA ILE A 402 -2.42 16.19 5.01
C ILE A 402 -2.95 14.78 4.68
N HIS A 403 -3.35 14.59 3.44
CA HIS A 403 -3.96 13.36 2.98
C HIS A 403 -3.34 12.90 1.65
N HIS A 404 -3.36 11.64 1.34
CA HIS A 404 -2.80 11.13 0.08
C HIS A 404 -3.39 11.77 -1.18
N THR A 405 -4.65 12.22 -1.15
CA THR A 405 -5.24 12.98 -2.26
C THR A 405 -4.48 14.28 -2.57
N ASP A 406 -3.77 14.85 -1.60
CA ASP A 406 -2.98 16.07 -1.77
C ASP A 406 -1.77 15.89 -2.66
N ILE A 407 -1.30 14.65 -2.84
CA ILE A 407 -0.16 14.32 -3.70
C ILE A 407 -0.46 14.75 -5.14
N PHE A 408 -1.66 14.45 -5.64
CA PHE A 408 -2.13 14.83 -6.97
C PHE A 408 -2.05 16.36 -7.18
N SER A 409 -2.75 17.11 -6.34
CA SER A 409 -2.80 18.58 -6.41
C SER A 409 -1.43 19.23 -6.20
N THR A 410 -0.58 18.66 -5.33
CA THR A 410 0.77 19.14 -5.07
C THR A 410 1.68 18.94 -6.27
N ILE A 411 1.62 17.79 -6.92
CA ILE A 411 2.39 17.48 -8.12
C ILE A 411 1.94 18.38 -9.29
N LEU A 412 0.63 18.56 -9.51
CA LEU A 412 0.13 19.48 -10.55
C LEU A 412 0.58 20.92 -10.27
N GLY A 413 0.51 21.35 -9.00
CA GLY A 413 1.01 22.66 -8.57
C GLY A 413 2.51 22.84 -8.83
N ALA A 414 3.33 21.81 -8.60
CA ALA A 414 4.76 21.82 -8.91
C ALA A 414 5.03 21.91 -10.41
N ALA A 415 4.27 21.18 -11.21
CA ALA A 415 4.34 21.18 -12.66
C ALA A 415 3.70 22.43 -13.31
N LYS A 416 2.98 23.24 -12.54
CA LYS A 416 2.16 24.38 -12.99
C LYS A 416 1.08 23.96 -13.99
N ILE A 417 0.45 22.86 -13.73
CA ILE A 417 -0.70 22.34 -14.47
C ILE A 417 -1.96 22.66 -13.68
N GLU A 418 -2.98 23.14 -14.36
CA GLU A 418 -4.29 23.41 -13.74
C GLU A 418 -5.04 22.10 -13.50
N GLU A 419 -5.75 22.03 -12.39
CA GLU A 419 -6.62 20.90 -12.11
C GLU A 419 -7.79 20.88 -13.09
N PRO A 420 -8.28 19.70 -13.50
CA PRO A 420 -9.40 19.59 -14.43
C PRO A 420 -10.71 20.04 -13.77
N ASP A 421 -11.38 21.04 -14.35
CA ASP A 421 -12.68 21.56 -13.88
C ASP A 421 -13.83 20.53 -14.01
N SER A 422 -13.64 19.49 -14.83
CA SER A 422 -14.66 18.49 -15.14
C SER A 422 -14.93 17.50 -14.01
N ILE A 423 -14.02 17.39 -13.04
CA ILE A 423 -14.09 16.44 -11.93
C ILE A 423 -13.85 17.14 -10.60
N LYS A 424 -14.44 16.61 -9.54
CA LYS A 424 -14.18 17.12 -8.20
C LYS A 424 -12.89 16.49 -7.65
N ILE A 425 -11.87 17.29 -7.44
CA ILE A 425 -10.68 16.94 -6.67
C ILE A 425 -10.96 17.14 -5.17
N ASP A 426 -10.47 16.23 -4.34
CA ASP A 426 -10.57 16.30 -2.87
C ASP A 426 -9.26 16.71 -2.21
N GLY A 427 -8.14 16.58 -2.94
CA GLY A 427 -6.82 16.97 -2.50
C GLY A 427 -6.60 18.47 -2.58
N GLU A 428 -5.65 18.95 -1.79
CA GLU A 428 -5.20 20.35 -1.75
C GLU A 428 -3.72 20.43 -2.14
N ASN A 429 -3.35 21.45 -2.90
CA ASN A 429 -1.95 21.73 -3.19
C ASN A 429 -1.22 22.15 -1.91
N LEU A 430 -0.27 21.35 -1.44
CA LEU A 430 0.47 21.60 -0.20
C LEU A 430 1.55 22.69 -0.35
N LEU A 431 2.03 22.99 -1.57
CA LEU A 431 3.12 23.94 -1.78
C LEU A 431 2.86 25.32 -1.17
N PRO A 432 1.66 25.95 -1.30
CA PRO A 432 1.40 27.22 -0.65
C PRO A 432 1.52 27.20 0.88
N PHE A 433 1.22 26.05 1.51
CA PHE A 433 1.28 25.91 2.97
C PHE A 433 2.73 25.77 3.47
N ILE A 434 3.59 25.08 2.72
CA ILE A 434 4.97 24.81 3.11
C ILE A 434 5.96 25.86 2.59
N LEU A 435 5.70 26.51 1.44
CA LEU A 435 6.62 27.51 0.86
C LEU A 435 6.33 28.94 1.28
N THR A 436 5.07 29.29 1.54
CA THR A 436 4.66 30.66 1.79
C THR A 436 4.05 30.88 3.17
N ASN A 437 4.06 29.87 4.03
CA ASN A 437 3.39 29.87 5.33
C ASN A 437 1.91 30.29 5.21
N LYS A 438 1.20 29.82 4.18
CA LYS A 438 -0.23 30.02 4.03
C LYS A 438 -0.92 29.67 5.35
N LYS A 439 -1.65 30.64 5.90
CA LYS A 439 -2.38 30.41 7.15
C LYS A 439 -3.49 29.40 6.97
N GLY A 440 -3.75 28.60 8.01
CA GLY A 440 -4.78 27.56 8.02
C GLY A 440 -4.19 26.16 7.86
N GLN A 441 -5.03 25.25 7.48
CA GLN A 441 -4.69 23.85 7.23
C GLN A 441 -5.35 23.40 5.93
N PRO A 442 -4.76 22.42 5.20
CA PRO A 442 -5.36 21.91 3.98
C PRO A 442 -6.76 21.36 4.23
N HIS A 443 -6.93 20.59 5.29
CA HIS A 443 -8.18 19.89 5.59
C HIS A 443 -8.67 20.17 7.02
N GLU A 444 -9.89 20.66 7.14
CA GLU A 444 -10.65 20.70 8.39
C GLU A 444 -11.32 19.35 8.66
N THR A 445 -11.73 18.67 7.58
CA THR A 445 -12.45 17.40 7.62
C THR A 445 -11.86 16.41 6.63
N LEU A 446 -11.61 15.18 7.07
CA LEU A 446 -11.21 14.04 6.25
C LEU A 446 -12.24 12.92 6.39
N TYR A 447 -12.46 12.15 5.32
CA TYR A 447 -13.42 11.06 5.26
C TYR A 447 -12.79 9.79 4.73
N TRP A 448 -13.23 8.64 5.25
CA TRP A 448 -12.90 7.31 4.75
C TRP A 448 -14.17 6.48 4.65
N LYS A 449 -14.30 5.73 3.57
CA LYS A 449 -15.44 4.85 3.33
C LYS A 449 -14.96 3.58 2.64
N ASN A 450 -15.12 2.45 3.33
CA ASN A 450 -14.90 1.11 2.84
C ASN A 450 -16.16 0.31 3.17
N SER A 451 -17.12 0.31 2.26
CA SER A 451 -18.47 -0.28 2.45
C SER A 451 -19.15 0.25 3.72
N THR A 452 -19.44 -0.64 4.66
CA THR A 452 -20.08 -0.34 5.95
C THR A 452 -19.10 0.17 7.02
N TYR A 453 -17.79 0.00 6.81
CA TYR A 453 -16.76 0.50 7.71
C TYR A 453 -16.31 1.89 7.25
N GLN A 454 -16.55 2.90 8.08
CA GLN A 454 -16.44 4.30 7.72
C GLN A 454 -15.78 5.12 8.82
N ALA A 455 -15.09 6.19 8.45
CA ALA A 455 -14.48 7.11 9.39
C ALA A 455 -14.56 8.56 8.95
N ILE A 456 -14.53 9.48 9.91
CA ILE A 456 -14.40 10.92 9.73
C ILE A 456 -13.45 11.48 10.78
N ILE A 457 -12.57 12.37 10.36
CA ILE A 457 -11.89 13.30 11.26
C ILE A 457 -12.41 14.69 10.95
N HIS A 458 -12.93 15.40 11.96
CA HIS A 458 -13.32 16.79 11.87
C HIS A 458 -12.72 17.57 13.05
N ASN A 459 -11.96 18.61 12.76
CA ASN A 459 -11.10 19.25 13.76
C ASN A 459 -10.21 18.22 14.46
N ASN A 460 -10.35 18.02 15.76
CA ASN A 460 -9.58 17.03 16.53
C ASN A 460 -10.36 15.75 16.83
N TRP A 461 -11.62 15.65 16.42
CA TRP A 461 -12.48 14.53 16.73
C TRP A 461 -12.47 13.50 15.61
N LYS A 462 -12.28 12.25 15.96
CA LYS A 462 -12.34 11.10 15.04
C LYS A 462 -13.45 10.16 15.44
N LEU A 463 -14.37 9.92 14.50
CA LEU A 463 -15.40 8.90 14.64
C LEU A 463 -15.13 7.79 13.61
N MET A 464 -15.16 6.56 14.08
CA MET A 464 -15.18 5.35 13.24
C MET A 464 -16.45 4.56 13.53
N ARG A 465 -17.04 3.97 12.49
CA ARG A 465 -18.21 3.11 12.65
C ARG A 465 -18.22 1.95 11.66
N SER A 466 -18.79 0.84 12.08
CA SER A 466 -19.13 -0.31 11.25
C SER A 466 -20.57 -0.74 11.54
N GLU A 467 -21.31 -1.16 10.50
CA GLU A 467 -22.68 -1.65 10.66
C GLU A 467 -22.75 -3.18 10.63
N GLU A 468 -21.78 -3.84 10.01
CA GLU A 468 -21.76 -5.29 9.79
C GLU A 468 -20.44 -5.91 10.22
N PRO A 469 -20.47 -7.17 10.68
CA PRO A 469 -21.62 -8.00 11.08
C PRO A 469 -22.17 -7.59 12.44
N ILE A 470 -21.47 -6.70 13.13
CA ILE A 470 -21.79 -6.16 14.45
C ILE A 470 -21.64 -4.64 14.37
N LYS A 471 -22.67 -3.94 14.83
CA LYS A 471 -22.59 -2.48 14.92
C LYS A 471 -21.56 -2.06 15.96
N GLN A 472 -20.57 -1.29 15.53
CA GLN A 472 -19.50 -0.76 16.37
C GLN A 472 -19.30 0.73 16.09
N GLU A 473 -19.02 1.50 17.13
CA GLU A 473 -18.69 2.93 17.04
C GLU A 473 -17.53 3.24 17.99
N PHE A 474 -16.57 4.03 17.50
CA PHE A 474 -15.42 4.51 18.26
C PHE A 474 -15.30 6.02 18.08
N LEU A 475 -15.12 6.77 19.16
CA LEU A 475 -14.97 8.21 19.14
C LEU A 475 -13.78 8.65 19.98
N TYR A 476 -12.87 9.42 19.39
CA TYR A 476 -11.65 9.89 20.04
C TYR A 476 -11.45 11.39 19.86
N ASP A 477 -10.91 12.07 20.89
CA ASP A 477 -10.32 13.41 20.76
C ASP A 477 -8.81 13.27 20.52
N LEU A 478 -8.38 13.30 19.27
CA LEU A 478 -6.98 13.10 18.87
C LEU A 478 -6.02 14.15 19.44
N LYS A 479 -6.52 15.28 19.95
CA LYS A 479 -5.70 16.27 20.64
C LYS A 479 -5.31 15.84 22.04
N GLN A 480 -6.22 15.16 22.75
CA GLN A 480 -6.01 14.68 24.12
C GLN A 480 -5.54 13.21 24.13
N ASP A 481 -5.97 12.45 23.13
CA ASP A 481 -5.71 11.02 23.00
C ASP A 481 -5.29 10.68 21.55
N PRO A 482 -4.09 11.07 21.12
CA PRO A 482 -3.59 10.83 19.77
C PRO A 482 -3.36 9.35 19.44
N TYR A 483 -3.44 8.48 20.44
CA TYR A 483 -3.19 7.04 20.33
C TYR A 483 -4.46 6.19 20.51
N GLU A 484 -5.65 6.82 20.56
CA GLU A 484 -6.96 6.15 20.54
C GLU A 484 -7.15 5.12 21.67
N GLN A 485 -6.76 5.48 22.89
CA GLN A 485 -6.85 4.60 24.06
C GLN A 485 -8.19 4.73 24.82
N ASN A 486 -8.90 5.86 24.68
CA ASN A 486 -10.09 6.18 25.47
C ASN A 486 -11.29 6.44 24.54
N ASN A 487 -12.12 5.41 24.32
CA ASN A 487 -13.31 5.54 23.49
C ASN A 487 -14.39 6.38 24.20
N LEU A 488 -14.70 7.55 23.65
CA LEU A 488 -15.65 8.53 24.18
C LEU A 488 -17.07 8.40 23.59
N VAL A 489 -17.36 7.35 22.83
CA VAL A 489 -18.64 7.20 22.08
C VAL A 489 -19.87 7.23 22.97
N SER A 490 -19.78 6.78 24.22
CA SER A 490 -20.88 6.79 25.20
C SER A 490 -20.96 8.07 26.05
N VAL A 491 -19.95 8.94 25.96
CA VAL A 491 -19.81 10.14 26.81
C VAL A 491 -20.03 11.43 26.02
N ALA A 492 -19.39 11.57 24.83
CA ALA A 492 -19.45 12.78 24.00
C ALA A 492 -20.57 12.68 22.94
N LEU A 493 -21.82 12.56 23.39
CA LEU A 493 -22.97 12.25 22.52
C LEU A 493 -23.23 13.34 21.49
N ASP A 494 -23.17 14.62 21.83
CA ASP A 494 -23.40 15.71 20.89
C ASP A 494 -22.37 15.72 19.77
N THR A 495 -21.10 15.48 20.08
CA THR A 495 -20.00 15.38 19.11
C THR A 495 -20.21 14.15 18.21
N LYS A 496 -20.54 13.01 18.77
CA LYS A 496 -20.87 11.81 18.02
C LYS A 496 -22.00 12.07 17.01
N ASP A 497 -23.09 12.68 17.45
CA ASP A 497 -24.25 12.96 16.59
C ASP A 497 -23.91 13.96 15.48
N LEU A 498 -23.08 14.97 15.75
CA LEU A 498 -22.58 15.89 14.73
C LEU A 498 -21.78 15.15 13.66
N LEU A 499 -20.78 14.37 14.10
CA LEU A 499 -19.90 13.63 13.19
C LEU A 499 -20.67 12.58 12.36
N ASN A 500 -21.62 11.88 12.98
CA ASN A 500 -22.49 10.96 12.25
C ASN A 500 -23.30 11.67 11.17
N LYS A 501 -23.88 12.84 11.44
CA LYS A 501 -24.61 13.63 10.42
C LYS A 501 -23.71 14.07 9.26
N MET A 502 -22.48 14.49 9.55
CA MET A 502 -21.50 14.87 8.53
C MET A 502 -21.10 13.65 7.67
N LEU A 503 -20.80 12.52 8.32
CA LEU A 503 -20.43 11.27 7.66
C LEU A 503 -21.56 10.73 6.81
N ASP A 504 -22.82 10.73 7.30
CA ASP A 504 -24.01 10.33 6.55
C ASP A 504 -24.20 11.17 5.29
N LYS A 505 -24.00 12.49 5.38
CA LYS A 505 -24.08 13.39 4.23
C LYS A 505 -23.03 13.04 3.19
N HIS A 506 -21.80 12.77 3.63
CA HIS A 506 -20.69 12.38 2.74
C HIS A 506 -21.00 11.03 2.08
N VAL A 507 -21.33 10.00 2.85
CA VAL A 507 -21.61 8.64 2.37
C VAL A 507 -22.77 8.62 1.36
N LYS A 508 -23.84 9.38 1.61
CA LYS A 508 -24.99 9.50 0.68
C LYS A 508 -24.61 10.14 -0.66
N SER A 509 -23.52 10.90 -0.73
CA SER A 509 -23.05 11.50 -1.98
C SER A 509 -22.12 10.58 -2.79
N MET A 510 -21.76 9.40 -2.25
CA MET A 510 -20.90 8.43 -2.91
C MET A 510 -21.73 7.39 -3.68
N PRO A 511 -21.26 6.91 -4.83
CA PRO A 511 -21.88 5.78 -5.51
C PRO A 511 -21.76 4.49 -4.69
N LYS A 512 -22.42 3.45 -5.15
CA LYS A 512 -22.18 2.09 -4.65
C LYS A 512 -20.76 1.63 -5.08
N PRO A 513 -20.15 0.70 -4.34
CA PRO A 513 -18.90 0.08 -4.78
C PRO A 513 -19.02 -0.49 -6.20
N THR A 514 -17.95 -0.36 -6.98
CA THR A 514 -17.88 -0.84 -8.37
C THR A 514 -18.00 -2.37 -8.44
N TRP A 515 -17.49 -3.07 -7.43
CA TRP A 515 -17.69 -4.49 -7.23
C TRP A 515 -18.23 -4.77 -5.83
N PRO A 516 -19.02 -5.84 -5.68
CA PRO A 516 -19.64 -6.15 -4.40
C PRO A 516 -18.59 -6.62 -3.39
N GLN A 517 -18.82 -6.28 -2.14
CA GLN A 517 -18.13 -6.86 -0.99
C GLN A 517 -18.44 -8.37 -0.92
N SER A 518 -17.40 -9.20 -0.81
CA SER A 518 -17.55 -10.66 -0.81
C SER A 518 -17.33 -11.30 0.56
N VAL A 519 -16.53 -10.65 1.41
CA VAL A 519 -16.13 -11.17 2.71
C VAL A 519 -16.06 -10.07 3.75
N LEU A 520 -16.14 -10.49 5.03
CA LEU A 520 -15.82 -9.70 6.20
C LEU A 520 -14.67 -10.40 6.94
N MET A 521 -13.50 -9.77 6.95
CA MET A 521 -12.30 -10.33 7.57
C MET A 521 -12.14 -9.80 8.99
N PRO A 522 -12.07 -10.65 10.02
CA PRO A 522 -11.83 -10.21 11.40
C PRO A 522 -10.39 -9.72 11.55
N VAL A 523 -10.23 -8.53 12.12
CA VAL A 523 -8.94 -7.90 12.38
C VAL A 523 -8.88 -7.48 13.84
N PRO A 524 -8.08 -8.16 14.69
CA PRO A 524 -7.81 -7.72 16.05
C PRO A 524 -7.15 -6.33 16.05
N ILE A 525 -7.54 -5.46 17.00
CA ILE A 525 -7.06 -4.08 17.00
C ILE A 525 -5.74 -3.94 17.75
N ASP A 526 -5.59 -4.59 18.90
CA ASP A 526 -4.50 -4.36 19.85
C ASP A 526 -3.39 -5.42 19.81
N LYS A 527 -3.55 -6.44 18.98
CA LYS A 527 -2.58 -7.53 18.83
C LYS A 527 -2.51 -8.03 17.38
N PRO A 528 -1.35 -8.56 16.95
CA PRO A 528 -1.25 -9.18 15.64
C PRO A 528 -2.21 -10.35 15.46
N ASN A 529 -2.64 -10.61 14.23
CA ASN A 529 -3.52 -11.73 13.87
C ASN A 529 -2.93 -13.12 14.18
N THR A 530 -1.62 -13.18 14.40
CA THR A 530 -0.88 -14.40 14.75
C THR A 530 -0.94 -14.75 16.25
N VAL A 531 -1.54 -13.90 17.05
CA VAL A 531 -1.74 -14.12 18.49
C VAL A 531 -3.17 -14.60 18.71
N GLU A 532 -3.33 -15.69 19.47
CA GLU A 532 -4.64 -16.28 19.80
C GLU A 532 -5.63 -15.22 20.27
N PHE A 533 -6.83 -15.25 19.68
CA PHE A 533 -7.92 -14.36 20.08
C PHE A 533 -8.58 -14.87 21.37
N ASN A 534 -8.77 -13.97 22.33
CA ASN A 534 -9.42 -14.26 23.59
C ASN A 534 -10.76 -13.55 23.72
N GLU A 535 -11.68 -14.09 24.50
CA GLU A 535 -12.94 -13.42 24.83
C GLU A 535 -12.65 -12.06 25.52
N GLY A 536 -13.20 -10.98 24.95
CA GLY A 536 -12.97 -9.61 25.41
C GLY A 536 -11.94 -8.82 24.59
N ASP A 537 -11.20 -9.44 23.69
CA ASP A 537 -10.36 -8.71 22.73
C ASP A 537 -11.23 -7.89 21.76
N GLU A 538 -10.80 -6.66 21.47
CA GLU A 538 -11.47 -5.83 20.48
C GLU A 538 -11.03 -6.22 19.06
N LEU A 539 -11.98 -6.33 18.16
CA LEU A 539 -11.73 -6.55 16.73
C LEU A 539 -12.70 -5.73 15.88
N ILE A 540 -12.31 -5.46 14.66
CA ILE A 540 -13.20 -4.97 13.61
C ILE A 540 -13.34 -6.04 12.53
N TYR A 541 -14.35 -5.89 11.67
CA TYR A 541 -14.50 -6.70 10.48
C TYR A 541 -14.24 -5.82 9.25
N TRP A 542 -13.14 -6.12 8.56
CA TRP A 542 -12.79 -5.43 7.33
C TRP A 542 -13.63 -5.96 6.16
N PRO A 543 -14.36 -5.10 5.45
CA PRO A 543 -15.10 -5.49 4.26
C PRO A 543 -14.16 -5.61 3.04
N ASN A 544 -14.28 -6.71 2.28
CA ASN A 544 -13.48 -6.89 1.06
C ASN A 544 -14.23 -7.66 -0.02
#